data_53fe8e29d3e0505b8de5293a3fa07f90
#
_entry.id   53fe8e29d3e0505b8de5293a3fa07f90
#
_cell.length_a   1.000
_cell.length_b   1.000
_cell.length_c   1.000
_cell.angle_alpha   90.00
_cell.angle_beta   90.00
_cell.angle_gamma   90.00
#
_symmetry.space_group_name_H-M   'P 1'
#
loop_
_entity.id
_entity.type
_entity.pdbx_description
1 polymer ?
#
loop_
_entity_poly.entity_id
_entity_poly.type
_entity_poly.pdbx_seq_one_letter_code
_entity_poly.pdbx_strand_id
1 'polypeptide(L)'
;MRQKRPNEEPGLIYSRINNPDLEMLEDRLAIWDQAEASLVFASGMAAISTTLWAYARPGTVIIHSGPVYGGTDFLLKKILPQFGVTSIGFLSEGGNRAMEEAVGSARGKGPIAALYIETPANPTNGMVDLKCARKIVSGLHGPDGKRPVIIVDNTMLGPIYQTPLAHVPTWSLRRSLSMSVVIPT
;
A
#
# COMPACT_ATOMS: atom_id res chain seq x y z
N MET A 1 -4.66 8.91 -33.81
CA MET A 1 -3.27 9.06 -33.33
C MET A 1 -3.05 10.50 -32.90
N ARG A 2 -2.81 10.75 -31.62
CA ARG A 2 -2.51 12.10 -31.11
C ARG A 2 -1.10 12.48 -31.54
N GLN A 3 -0.94 13.64 -32.18
CA GLN A 3 0.42 14.13 -32.56
C GLN A 3 1.20 14.47 -31.29
N LYS A 4 2.39 13.89 -31.17
CA LYS A 4 3.34 14.18 -30.07
C LYS A 4 3.80 15.62 -30.09
N ARG A 5 3.79 16.28 -28.92
CA ARG A 5 4.56 17.51 -28.70
C ARG A 5 6.03 17.16 -28.37
N PRO A 6 7.00 18.00 -28.75
CA PRO A 6 8.39 17.82 -28.32
C PRO A 6 8.42 17.91 -26.78
N ASN A 7 8.83 16.87 -26.08
CA ASN A 7 8.82 16.64 -24.62
C ASN A 7 7.59 15.90 -24.03
N GLU A 8 6.69 15.36 -24.83
CA GLU A 8 5.69 14.41 -24.31
C GLU A 8 6.30 13.03 -24.15
N GLU A 9 5.96 12.34 -23.07
CA GLU A 9 6.27 10.94 -22.86
C GLU A 9 5.83 10.09 -24.07
N PRO A 10 6.54 9.00 -24.38
CA PRO A 10 6.19 8.15 -25.51
C PRO A 10 4.73 7.70 -25.35
N GLY A 11 3.87 8.05 -26.31
CA GLY A 11 2.48 7.59 -26.35
C GLY A 11 2.39 6.07 -26.38
N LEU A 12 1.18 5.52 -26.50
CA LEU A 12 0.92 4.08 -26.57
C LEU A 12 1.79 3.40 -27.61
N ILE A 13 2.68 2.51 -27.16
CA ILE A 13 3.68 1.85 -28.00
C ILE A 13 3.30 0.39 -28.22
N TYR A 14 3.00 -0.33 -27.13
CA TYR A 14 2.78 -1.78 -27.15
C TYR A 14 2.04 -2.22 -25.88
N SER A 15 1.00 -3.05 -26.04
CA SER A 15 0.06 -3.40 -24.96
C SER A 15 0.68 -4.03 -23.70
N ARG A 16 1.87 -4.61 -23.80
CA ARG A 16 2.61 -5.12 -22.64
C ARG A 16 3.30 -4.01 -21.85
N ILE A 17 3.59 -2.89 -22.49
CA ILE A 17 4.25 -1.73 -21.87
C ILE A 17 3.19 -0.74 -21.39
N ASN A 18 2.26 -0.41 -22.28
CA ASN A 18 1.12 0.45 -21.99
C ASN A 18 -0.07 0.08 -22.89
N ASN A 19 -1.26 0.14 -22.34
CA ASN A 19 -2.48 -0.30 -23.01
C ASN A 19 -3.55 0.77 -22.82
N PRO A 20 -4.23 1.23 -23.92
CA PRO A 20 -5.23 2.30 -23.83
C PRO A 20 -6.41 1.96 -22.92
N ASP A 21 -6.82 0.70 -22.86
CA ASP A 21 -7.93 0.28 -22.01
C ASP A 21 -7.52 0.32 -20.52
N LEU A 22 -6.27 -0.03 -20.21
CA LEU A 22 -5.72 0.08 -18.86
C LEU A 22 -5.56 1.55 -18.45
N GLU A 23 -5.04 2.41 -19.34
CA GLU A 23 -4.91 3.85 -19.05
C GLU A 23 -6.27 4.49 -18.74
N MET A 24 -7.32 4.16 -19.51
CA MET A 24 -8.67 4.68 -19.21
C MET A 24 -9.16 4.24 -17.84
N LEU A 25 -8.88 3.00 -17.44
CA LEU A 25 -9.25 2.48 -16.13
C LEU A 25 -8.41 3.15 -15.02
N GLU A 26 -7.12 3.28 -15.23
CA GLU A 26 -6.18 3.93 -14.31
C GLU A 26 -6.58 5.39 -14.06
N ASP A 27 -6.88 6.15 -15.11
CA ASP A 27 -7.37 7.52 -14.99
C ASP A 27 -8.67 7.62 -14.18
N ARG A 28 -9.62 6.71 -14.42
CA ARG A 28 -10.88 6.68 -13.66
C ARG A 28 -10.68 6.35 -12.18
N LEU A 29 -9.80 5.41 -11.88
CA LEU A 29 -9.48 5.03 -10.51
C LEU A 29 -8.76 6.16 -9.78
N ALA A 30 -7.84 6.85 -10.45
CA ALA A 30 -7.16 8.01 -9.89
C ALA A 30 -8.15 9.13 -9.52
N ILE A 31 -9.11 9.43 -10.40
CA ILE A 31 -10.16 10.42 -10.13
C ILE A 31 -11.02 10.01 -8.91
N TRP A 32 -11.43 8.75 -8.82
CA TRP A 32 -12.26 8.28 -7.71
C TRP A 32 -11.56 8.34 -6.36
N ASP A 33 -10.27 8.09 -6.33
CA ASP A 33 -9.47 8.16 -5.11
C ASP A 33 -8.89 9.54 -4.82
N GLN A 34 -9.11 10.53 -5.71
CA GLN A 34 -8.49 11.85 -5.64
C GLN A 34 -6.96 11.74 -5.59
N ALA A 35 -6.41 10.89 -6.43
CA ALA A 35 -5.00 10.57 -6.51
C ALA A 35 -4.32 11.19 -7.72
N GLU A 36 -3.00 11.31 -7.67
CA GLU A 36 -2.18 11.78 -8.77
C GLU A 36 -2.19 10.81 -9.95
N ALA A 37 -2.11 9.51 -9.66
CA ALA A 37 -2.13 8.45 -10.65
C ALA A 37 -2.62 7.14 -10.05
N SER A 38 -2.92 6.16 -10.90
CA SER A 38 -3.13 4.78 -10.48
C SER A 38 -2.46 3.79 -11.42
N LEU A 39 -2.23 2.58 -10.93
CA LEU A 39 -1.70 1.46 -11.71
C LEU A 39 -2.61 0.25 -11.54
N VAL A 40 -2.94 -0.41 -12.63
CA VAL A 40 -3.78 -1.59 -12.66
C VAL A 40 -2.93 -2.85 -12.84
N PHE A 41 -3.21 -3.87 -12.05
CA PHE A 41 -2.55 -5.17 -12.06
C PHE A 41 -3.53 -6.30 -12.36
N ALA A 42 -3.02 -7.40 -12.91
CA ALA A 42 -3.83 -8.58 -13.23
C ALA A 42 -4.42 -9.30 -11.99
N SER A 43 -3.93 -9.01 -10.80
CA SER A 43 -4.46 -9.58 -9.56
C SER A 43 -4.12 -8.73 -8.35
N GLY A 44 -4.85 -8.92 -7.27
CA GLY A 44 -4.61 -8.29 -6.01
C GLY A 44 -3.29 -8.57 -5.37
N MET A 45 -2.92 -9.79 -5.43
CA MET A 45 -1.61 -10.15 -4.92
C MET A 45 -0.48 -9.54 -5.75
N ALA A 46 -0.68 -9.33 -7.04
CA ALA A 46 0.29 -8.62 -7.87
C ALA A 46 0.43 -7.16 -7.42
N ALA A 47 -0.67 -6.45 -7.17
CA ALA A 47 -0.63 -5.08 -6.67
C ALA A 47 0.01 -5.00 -5.27
N ILE A 48 -0.42 -5.85 -4.33
CA ILE A 48 0.11 -5.89 -2.96
C ILE A 48 1.62 -6.20 -2.97
N SER A 49 2.01 -7.27 -3.67
CA SER A 49 3.41 -7.70 -3.70
C SER A 49 4.31 -6.66 -4.37
N THR A 50 3.90 -6.10 -5.50
CA THR A 50 4.67 -5.07 -6.20
C THR A 50 4.85 -3.83 -5.33
N THR A 51 3.78 -3.37 -4.67
CA THR A 51 3.85 -2.22 -3.77
C THR A 51 4.77 -2.49 -2.59
N LEU A 52 4.67 -3.65 -1.95
CA LEU A 52 5.56 -4.00 -0.84
C LEU A 52 7.03 -4.09 -1.29
N TRP A 53 7.30 -4.73 -2.44
CA TRP A 53 8.66 -4.81 -3.00
C TRP A 53 9.24 -3.46 -3.41
N ALA A 54 8.41 -2.48 -3.75
CA ALA A 54 8.89 -1.13 -4.04
C ALA A 54 9.63 -0.50 -2.85
N TYR A 55 9.25 -0.85 -1.63
CA TYR A 55 9.80 -0.29 -0.37
C TYR A 55 10.62 -1.28 0.44
N ALA A 56 10.25 -2.57 0.43
CA ALA A 56 10.99 -3.59 1.15
C ALA A 56 12.41 -3.77 0.59
N ARG A 57 13.38 -3.81 1.50
CA ARG A 57 14.78 -4.12 1.19
C ARG A 57 15.31 -5.08 2.25
N PRO A 58 16.33 -5.90 1.96
CA PRO A 58 17.00 -6.70 3.00
C PRO A 58 17.39 -5.84 4.20
N GLY A 59 17.08 -6.31 5.41
CA GLY A 59 17.34 -5.59 6.66
C GLY A 59 16.28 -4.56 7.05
N THR A 60 15.21 -4.39 6.27
CA THR A 60 14.09 -3.48 6.63
C THR A 60 12.97 -4.19 7.38
N VAL A 61 12.13 -3.41 8.03
CA VAL A 61 10.95 -3.87 8.76
C VAL A 61 9.68 -3.38 8.06
N ILE A 62 8.70 -4.27 7.90
CA ILE A 62 7.32 -3.93 7.56
C ILE A 62 6.46 -4.18 8.80
N ILE A 63 5.72 -3.17 9.23
CA ILE A 63 4.68 -3.31 10.26
C ILE A 63 3.35 -3.50 9.55
N HIS A 64 2.50 -4.40 10.04
CA HIS A 64 1.21 -4.64 9.40
C HIS A 64 0.09 -4.86 10.42
N SER A 65 -1.12 -4.45 10.06
CA SER A 65 -2.32 -4.83 10.79
C SER A 65 -2.59 -6.32 10.65
N GLY A 66 -3.35 -6.88 11.54
CA GLY A 66 -3.82 -8.25 11.49
C GLY A 66 -5.22 -8.41 12.11
N PRO A 67 -5.98 -9.43 11.68
CA PRO A 67 -5.68 -10.30 10.54
C PRO A 67 -5.66 -9.52 9.22
N VAL A 68 -5.02 -10.10 8.21
CA VAL A 68 -5.04 -9.60 6.82
C VAL A 68 -5.41 -10.75 5.89
N TYR A 69 -5.74 -10.42 4.64
CA TYR A 69 -6.01 -11.44 3.63
C TYR A 69 -4.92 -12.53 3.60
N GLY A 70 -5.33 -13.81 3.50
CA GLY A 70 -4.43 -14.95 3.64
C GLY A 70 -3.22 -14.94 2.70
N GLY A 71 -3.39 -14.45 1.46
CA GLY A 71 -2.26 -14.28 0.53
C GLY A 71 -1.26 -13.23 1.02
N THR A 72 -1.74 -12.14 1.59
CA THR A 72 -0.92 -11.09 2.19
C THR A 72 -0.20 -11.59 3.43
N ASP A 73 -0.90 -12.33 4.30
CA ASP A 73 -0.30 -12.94 5.50
C ASP A 73 0.84 -13.90 5.12
N PHE A 74 0.60 -14.74 4.10
CA PHE A 74 1.64 -15.64 3.59
C PHE A 74 2.83 -14.89 3.01
N LEU A 75 2.60 -13.83 2.22
CA LEU A 75 3.66 -12.98 1.69
C LEU A 75 4.49 -12.36 2.82
N LEU A 76 3.84 -11.74 3.81
CA LEU A 76 4.50 -11.06 4.92
C LEU A 76 5.26 -12.03 5.83
N LYS A 77 4.69 -13.20 6.15
CA LYS A 77 5.25 -14.11 7.16
C LYS A 77 6.14 -15.21 6.60
N LYS A 78 5.98 -15.55 5.31
CA LYS A 78 6.68 -16.70 4.71
C LYS A 78 7.61 -16.31 3.56
N ILE A 79 7.23 -15.35 2.74
CA ILE A 79 8.02 -14.99 1.56
C ILE A 79 9.04 -13.88 1.88
N LEU A 80 8.58 -12.73 2.37
CA LEU A 80 9.46 -11.59 2.63
C LEU A 80 10.62 -11.89 3.60
N PRO A 81 10.46 -12.71 4.66
CA PRO A 81 11.58 -13.08 5.52
C PRO A 81 12.71 -13.84 4.79
N GLN A 82 12.41 -14.60 3.74
CA GLN A 82 13.43 -15.28 2.94
C GLN A 82 14.34 -14.29 2.19
N PHE A 83 13.88 -13.06 2.03
CA PHE A 83 14.65 -11.97 1.40
C PHE A 83 15.18 -10.96 2.43
N GLY A 84 15.26 -11.36 3.71
CA GLY A 84 15.83 -10.55 4.76
C GLY A 84 14.93 -9.38 5.21
N VAL A 85 13.63 -9.43 4.94
CA VAL A 85 12.66 -8.42 5.40
C VAL A 85 11.95 -8.94 6.65
N THR A 86 11.98 -8.18 7.73
CA THR A 86 11.26 -8.54 8.96
C THR A 86 9.82 -8.03 8.89
N SER A 87 8.83 -8.85 9.21
CA SER A 87 7.44 -8.42 9.39
C SER A 87 7.00 -8.47 10.85
N ILE A 88 6.29 -7.44 11.30
CA ILE A 88 5.77 -7.33 12.67
C ILE A 88 4.29 -6.98 12.59
N GLY A 89 3.44 -7.89 13.09
CA GLY A 89 1.99 -7.70 13.08
C GLY A 89 1.47 -7.10 14.38
N PHE A 90 0.35 -6.37 14.29
CA PHE A 90 -0.48 -5.99 15.42
C PHE A 90 -1.95 -6.33 15.12
N LEU A 91 -2.73 -6.65 16.13
CA LEU A 91 -4.16 -6.92 15.95
C LEU A 91 -4.93 -5.59 15.86
N SER A 92 -5.80 -5.46 14.86
CA SER A 92 -6.64 -4.27 14.66
C SER A 92 -7.55 -4.01 15.86
N GLU A 93 -8.05 -5.07 16.51
CA GLU A 93 -8.87 -4.97 17.71
C GLU A 93 -8.12 -4.36 18.92
N GLY A 94 -6.79 -4.45 18.95
CA GLY A 94 -5.95 -3.80 19.96
C GLY A 94 -5.81 -2.29 19.80
N GLY A 95 -6.37 -1.75 18.71
CA GLY A 95 -6.41 -0.31 18.43
C GLY A 95 -5.05 0.34 18.32
N ASN A 96 -5.01 1.63 18.63
CA ASN A 96 -3.81 2.46 18.48
C ASN A 96 -2.65 1.98 19.34
N ARG A 97 -2.94 1.47 20.54
CA ARG A 97 -1.92 0.96 21.45
C ARG A 97 -1.17 -0.24 20.86
N ALA A 98 -1.88 -1.19 20.27
CA ALA A 98 -1.23 -2.35 19.63
C ALA A 98 -0.32 -1.94 18.47
N MET A 99 -0.71 -0.92 17.71
CA MET A 99 0.11 -0.36 16.64
C MET A 99 1.38 0.30 17.20
N GLU A 100 1.29 1.08 18.27
CA GLU A 100 2.44 1.71 18.95
C GLU A 100 3.40 0.66 19.52
N GLU A 101 2.87 -0.40 20.13
CA GLU A 101 3.66 -1.53 20.65
C GLU A 101 4.40 -2.27 19.51
N ALA A 102 3.75 -2.48 18.36
CA ALA A 102 4.38 -3.06 17.19
C ALA A 102 5.54 -2.20 16.67
N VAL A 103 5.35 -0.89 16.60
CA VAL A 103 6.42 0.07 16.25
C VAL A 103 7.57 0.00 17.27
N GLY A 104 7.25 -0.05 18.56
CA GLY A 104 8.24 -0.23 19.62
C GLY A 104 9.07 -1.52 19.44
N SER A 105 8.39 -2.61 19.05
CA SER A 105 9.02 -3.91 18.80
C SER A 105 9.93 -3.97 17.58
N ALA A 106 9.83 -2.98 16.69
CA ALA A 106 10.71 -2.84 15.53
C ALA A 106 12.09 -2.25 15.87
N ARG A 107 12.24 -1.64 17.05
CA ARG A 107 13.51 -1.05 17.50
C ARG A 107 14.61 -2.11 17.51
N GLY A 108 15.74 -1.76 16.89
CA GLY A 108 16.90 -2.66 16.77
C GLY A 108 16.79 -3.77 15.72
N LYS A 109 15.65 -3.89 15.00
CA LYS A 109 15.47 -4.89 13.94
C LYS A 109 15.71 -4.35 12.54
N GLY A 110 15.84 -3.04 12.39
CA GLY A 110 16.08 -2.35 11.14
C GLY A 110 15.15 -1.16 10.93
N PRO A 111 15.39 -0.34 9.90
CA PRO A 111 14.53 0.78 9.58
C PRO A 111 13.14 0.29 9.11
N ILE A 112 12.09 0.97 9.56
CA ILE A 112 10.73 0.65 9.14
C ILE A 112 10.53 1.20 7.74
N ALA A 113 10.29 0.33 6.76
CA ALA A 113 10.08 0.70 5.38
C ALA A 113 8.61 1.06 5.09
N ALA A 114 7.68 0.31 5.68
CA ALA A 114 6.26 0.49 5.43
C ALA A 114 5.41 0.11 6.65
N LEU A 115 4.24 0.76 6.75
CA LEU A 115 3.12 0.35 7.58
C LEU A 115 1.99 -0.09 6.65
N TYR A 116 1.72 -1.39 6.59
CA TYR A 116 0.65 -1.99 5.79
C TYR A 116 -0.61 -2.16 6.64
N ILE A 117 -1.71 -1.61 6.19
CA ILE A 117 -3.00 -1.61 6.91
C ILE A 117 -4.06 -2.17 5.99
N GLU A 118 -4.73 -3.24 6.39
CA GLU A 118 -5.99 -3.69 5.81
C GLU A 118 -7.12 -3.23 6.71
N THR A 119 -7.99 -2.35 6.20
CA THR A 119 -9.08 -1.78 6.99
C THR A 119 -10.31 -1.49 6.13
N PRO A 120 -11.44 -2.18 6.39
CA PRO A 120 -11.66 -3.22 7.40
C PRO A 120 -10.84 -4.49 7.13
N ALA A 121 -10.45 -5.17 8.20
CA ALA A 121 -9.69 -6.42 8.14
C ALA A 121 -10.56 -7.60 7.71
N ASN A 122 -10.03 -8.48 6.87
CA ASN A 122 -10.69 -9.73 6.51
C ASN A 122 -10.16 -10.90 7.39
N PRO A 123 -11.00 -11.67 8.10
CA PRO A 123 -12.48 -11.67 8.06
C PRO A 123 -13.16 -10.91 9.21
N THR A 124 -12.42 -10.27 10.11
CA THR A 124 -12.94 -9.76 11.40
C THR A 124 -13.64 -8.41 11.29
N ASN A 125 -13.52 -7.70 10.16
CA ASN A 125 -13.97 -6.31 9.98
C ASN A 125 -13.34 -5.31 10.97
N GLY A 126 -12.22 -5.67 11.60
CA GLY A 126 -11.49 -4.77 12.49
C GLY A 126 -11.02 -3.51 11.75
N MET A 127 -11.19 -2.36 12.39
CA MET A 127 -10.84 -1.07 11.81
C MET A 127 -9.55 -0.53 12.41
N VAL A 128 -8.77 0.18 11.59
CA VAL A 128 -7.56 0.88 12.03
C VAL A 128 -7.71 2.38 11.82
N ASP A 129 -7.37 3.16 12.86
CA ASP A 129 -7.37 4.62 12.78
C ASP A 129 -6.22 5.13 11.91
N LEU A 130 -6.54 5.56 10.69
CA LEU A 130 -5.57 6.08 9.73
C LEU A 130 -4.92 7.39 10.19
N LYS A 131 -5.63 8.24 10.95
CA LYS A 131 -5.06 9.47 11.49
C LYS A 131 -4.00 9.18 12.56
N CYS A 132 -4.26 8.18 13.40
CA CYS A 132 -3.27 7.70 14.36
C CYS A 132 -2.06 7.08 13.64
N ALA A 133 -2.27 6.24 12.63
CA ALA A 133 -1.22 5.68 11.81
C ALA A 133 -0.30 6.77 11.23
N ARG A 134 -0.90 7.83 10.67
CA ARG A 134 -0.15 8.99 10.16
C ARG A 134 0.69 9.66 11.25
N LYS A 135 0.09 9.89 12.43
CA LYS A 135 0.79 10.51 13.56
C LYS A 135 2.00 9.67 13.99
N ILE A 136 1.83 8.38 14.12
CA ILE A 136 2.92 7.45 14.50
C ILE A 136 4.02 7.49 13.45
N VAL A 137 3.70 7.32 12.17
CA VAL A 137 4.68 7.30 11.08
C VAL A 137 5.41 8.63 10.93
N SER A 138 4.77 9.77 11.24
CA SER A 138 5.40 11.09 11.13
C SER A 138 6.61 11.27 12.07
N GLY A 139 6.67 10.50 13.16
CA GLY A 139 7.80 10.50 14.11
C GLY A 139 8.87 9.44 13.82
N LEU A 140 8.75 8.68 12.72
CA LEU A 140 9.68 7.60 12.39
C LEU A 140 10.59 7.97 11.22
N HIS A 141 11.76 7.32 11.20
CA HIS A 141 12.70 7.37 10.08
C HIS A 141 12.82 5.97 9.48
N GLY A 142 12.53 5.86 8.19
CA GLY A 142 12.69 4.66 7.41
C GLY A 142 14.06 4.59 6.72
N PRO A 143 14.20 3.71 5.72
CA PRO A 143 15.39 3.64 4.87
C PRO A 143 15.71 5.00 4.24
N ASP A 144 16.99 5.31 4.10
CA ASP A 144 17.49 6.57 3.50
C ASP A 144 17.02 7.85 4.22
N GLY A 145 16.64 7.75 5.50
CA GLY A 145 16.16 8.88 6.29
C GLY A 145 14.76 9.38 5.91
N LYS A 146 14.11 8.75 4.93
CA LYS A 146 12.74 9.07 4.54
C LYS A 146 11.75 8.50 5.56
N ARG A 147 10.55 9.07 5.60
CA ARG A 147 9.47 8.51 6.42
C ARG A 147 9.01 7.16 5.85
N PRO A 148 8.63 6.20 6.72
CA PRO A 148 7.95 5.00 6.28
C PRO A 148 6.69 5.33 5.47
N VAL A 149 6.42 4.54 4.44
CA VAL A 149 5.17 4.71 3.69
C VAL A 149 4.01 4.03 4.42
N ILE A 150 2.82 4.60 4.32
CA ILE A 150 1.60 3.93 4.74
C ILE A 150 0.96 3.32 3.49
N ILE A 151 0.61 2.04 3.56
CA ILE A 151 -0.06 1.30 2.49
C ILE A 151 -1.39 0.83 3.06
N VAL A 152 -2.50 1.28 2.48
CA VAL A 152 -3.84 0.93 2.94
C VAL A 152 -4.52 0.03 1.92
N ASP A 153 -4.83 -1.19 2.32
CA ASP A 153 -5.73 -2.05 1.57
C ASP A 153 -7.18 -1.68 1.91
N ASN A 154 -7.81 -0.96 1.00
CA ASN A 154 -9.18 -0.44 1.08
C ASN A 154 -10.18 -1.31 0.30
N THR A 155 -9.87 -2.58 0.12
CA THR A 155 -10.63 -3.50 -0.73
C THR A 155 -12.10 -3.58 -0.32
N MET A 156 -12.39 -3.63 0.99
CA MET A 156 -13.74 -3.89 1.50
C MET A 156 -14.67 -2.68 1.41
N LEU A 157 -14.17 -1.47 1.56
CA LEU A 157 -14.98 -0.25 1.51
C LEU A 157 -14.93 0.47 0.17
N GLY A 158 -13.78 0.45 -0.49
CA GLY A 158 -13.59 1.20 -1.74
C GLY A 158 -13.72 2.71 -1.56
N PRO A 159 -13.71 3.48 -2.66
CA PRO A 159 -13.66 4.95 -2.62
C PRO A 159 -14.95 5.62 -2.17
N ILE A 160 -16.08 4.86 -2.22
CA ILE A 160 -17.39 5.42 -1.85
C ILE A 160 -17.50 5.57 -0.35
N TYR A 161 -16.97 4.60 0.41
CA TYR A 161 -17.14 4.56 1.86
C TYR A 161 -15.88 4.96 2.62
N GLN A 162 -14.71 4.85 2.00
CA GLN A 162 -13.44 5.23 2.60
C GLN A 162 -12.47 5.77 1.55
N THR A 163 -11.91 6.94 1.82
CA THR A 163 -10.91 7.62 0.99
C THR A 163 -9.60 7.77 1.78
N PRO A 164 -8.75 6.74 1.85
CA PRO A 164 -7.52 6.79 2.66
C PRO A 164 -6.62 7.98 2.31
N LEU A 165 -6.51 8.34 1.04
CA LEU A 165 -5.65 9.44 0.57
C LEU A 165 -6.08 10.80 1.12
N ALA A 166 -7.36 11.02 1.38
CA ALA A 166 -7.84 12.26 2.00
C ALA A 166 -7.37 12.42 3.48
N HIS A 167 -6.96 11.34 4.11
CA HIS A 167 -6.59 11.34 5.53
C HIS A 167 -5.08 11.21 5.75
N VAL A 168 -4.41 10.48 4.86
CA VAL A 168 -2.97 10.21 4.96
C VAL A 168 -2.34 10.24 3.58
N PRO A 169 -1.15 10.85 3.39
CA PRO A 169 -0.36 10.66 2.18
C PRO A 169 0.12 9.20 2.16
N THR A 170 -0.51 8.37 1.35
CA THR A 170 -0.38 6.91 1.42
C THR A 170 -0.64 6.26 0.07
N TRP A 171 -0.28 4.99 -0.06
CA TRP A 171 -0.75 4.13 -1.12
C TRP A 171 -2.10 3.53 -0.74
N SER A 172 -3.09 3.66 -1.61
CA SER A 172 -4.37 2.96 -1.46
C SER A 172 -4.42 1.77 -2.41
N LEU A 173 -4.68 0.60 -1.87
CA LEU A 173 -4.86 -0.63 -2.62
C LEU A 173 -6.33 -0.98 -2.69
N ARG A 174 -6.75 -1.56 -3.81
CA ARG A 174 -8.12 -2.05 -4.00
C ARG A 174 -8.15 -3.39 -4.68
N ARG A 175 -9.09 -4.19 -4.25
CA ARG A 175 -9.44 -5.46 -4.84
C ARG A 175 -10.81 -5.34 -5.52
N SER A 176 -10.91 -4.60 -6.61
CA SER A 176 -12.03 -4.73 -7.55
C SER A 176 -11.64 -5.69 -8.66
N LEU A 177 -12.48 -5.91 -9.66
CA LEU A 177 -12.26 -6.85 -10.77
C LEU A 177 -10.90 -6.72 -11.49
N SER A 178 -10.21 -5.63 -11.28
CA SER A 178 -8.79 -5.39 -11.59
C SER A 178 -8.18 -4.57 -10.47
N MET A 179 -7.01 -4.97 -9.94
CA MET A 179 -6.42 -4.29 -8.79
C MET A 179 -5.65 -3.06 -9.21
N SER A 180 -5.93 -1.98 -8.53
CA SER A 180 -5.23 -0.73 -8.70
C SER A 180 -4.42 -0.37 -7.47
N VAL A 181 -3.23 0.14 -7.69
CA VAL A 181 -2.46 0.89 -6.72
C VAL A 181 -2.65 2.35 -7.05
N VAL A 182 -3.07 3.13 -6.07
CA VAL A 182 -3.32 4.55 -6.22
C VAL A 182 -2.17 5.32 -5.59
N ILE A 183 -1.56 6.21 -6.35
CA ILE A 183 -0.37 6.96 -5.96
C ILE A 183 -0.80 8.27 -5.28
N PRO A 184 -0.27 8.61 -4.09
CA PRO A 184 -0.57 9.86 -3.40
C PRO A 184 0.05 11.06 -4.13
N THR A 185 -0.62 12.19 -4.06
CA THR A 185 -0.08 13.51 -4.43
C THR A 185 0.99 13.99 -3.46
#